data_448bc56fac9b2bd4023b4d67b4c39b3b
#
_entry.id   448bc56fac9b2bd4023b4d67b4c39b3b
#
_cell.length_a   1.000
_cell.length_b   1.000
_cell.length_c   1.000
_cell.angle_alpha   90.00
_cell.angle_beta   90.00
_cell.angle_gamma   90.00
#
_symmetry.space_group_name_H-M   'P 1'
#
loop_
_entity.id
_entity.type
_entity.pdbx_description
1 polymer ?
#
loop_
_entity_poly.entity_id
_entity_poly.type
_entity_poly.pdbx_seq_one_letter_code
_entity_poly.pdbx_strand_id
1 'polypeptide(L)'
;MIRIMKYLSKTEIGQLVLSLVTIVGQVYFDLELPSYMSQITRLVETPGSQMRDIWIAGGKMLLVSLGSLACAVITGYFAARVAASFGQRLRSLEFRKVESFGPSEMHRFSTASLITRSTNDITQIQMFITMGLQMLIKAPIMAVWA
;
A
#
# COMPACT_ATOMS: atom_id res chain seq x y z
N MET A 1 14.01 12.67 1.03
CA MET A 1 13.59 11.34 0.57
C MET A 1 14.74 10.45 0.07
N ILE A 2 15.64 10.92 -0.78
CA ILE A 2 16.75 10.12 -1.36
C ILE A 2 17.72 9.56 -0.31
N ARG A 3 17.95 10.26 0.80
CA ARG A 3 18.81 9.77 1.90
C ARG A 3 18.21 8.57 2.67
N ILE A 4 16.91 8.42 2.68
CA ILE A 4 16.19 7.34 3.37
C ILE A 4 16.33 6.02 2.57
N MET A 5 16.35 6.10 1.23
CA MET A 5 16.55 4.93 0.37
C MET A 5 17.91 4.24 0.55
N LYS A 6 18.92 4.98 1.04
CA LYS A 6 20.27 4.43 1.31
C LYS A 6 20.30 3.47 2.50
N TYR A 7 19.26 3.48 3.33
CA TYR A 7 19.09 2.62 4.50
C TYR A 7 18.21 1.39 4.23
N LEU A 8 17.63 1.27 3.02
CA LEU A 8 16.86 0.07 2.66
C LEU A 8 17.80 -1.09 2.29
N SER A 9 17.50 -2.26 2.83
CA SER A 9 18.18 -3.51 2.45
C SER A 9 17.78 -3.91 1.02
N LYS A 10 18.64 -4.65 0.32
CA LYS A 10 18.34 -5.20 -1.02
C LYS A 10 17.02 -5.99 -1.04
N THR A 11 16.69 -6.67 0.05
CA THR A 11 15.44 -7.40 0.23
C THR A 11 14.22 -6.48 0.29
N GLU A 12 14.35 -5.32 0.94
CA GLU A 12 13.27 -4.33 1.04
C GLU A 12 13.02 -3.62 -0.28
N ILE A 13 14.07 -3.37 -1.06
CA ILE A 13 13.95 -2.85 -2.43
C ILE A 13 13.21 -3.87 -3.32
N GLY A 14 13.51 -5.16 -3.20
CA GLY A 14 12.78 -6.22 -3.89
C GLY A 14 11.28 -6.26 -3.51
N GLN A 15 10.97 -6.10 -2.24
CA GLN A 15 9.59 -6.04 -1.75
C GLN A 15 8.84 -4.79 -2.26
N LEU A 16 9.52 -3.64 -2.33
CA LEU A 16 8.97 -2.42 -2.92
C LEU A 16 8.68 -2.59 -4.41
N VAL A 17 9.61 -3.15 -5.17
CA VAL A 17 9.41 -3.42 -6.60
C VAL A 17 8.24 -4.40 -6.80
N LEU A 18 8.17 -5.45 -5.99
CA LEU A 18 7.07 -6.40 -6.07
C LEU A 18 5.72 -5.75 -5.73
N SER A 19 5.69 -4.88 -4.71
CA SER A 19 4.47 -4.13 -4.37
C SER A 19 4.06 -3.17 -5.50
N LEU A 20 5.00 -2.55 -6.20
CA LEU A 20 4.71 -1.73 -7.38
C LEU A 20 4.06 -2.54 -8.50
N VAL A 21 4.61 -3.71 -8.80
CA VAL A 21 4.05 -4.60 -9.83
C VAL A 21 2.63 -5.05 -9.47
N THR A 22 2.40 -5.41 -8.20
CA THR A 22 1.05 -5.81 -7.75
C THR A 22 0.06 -4.65 -7.73
N ILE A 23 0.49 -3.41 -7.47
CA ILE A 23 -0.36 -2.21 -7.59
C ILE A 23 -0.77 -1.98 -9.05
N VAL A 24 0.16 -2.08 -10.00
CA VAL A 24 -0.16 -1.95 -11.43
C VAL A 24 -1.15 -3.03 -11.86
N GLY A 25 -0.94 -4.27 -11.45
CA GLY A 25 -1.89 -5.37 -11.71
C GLY A 25 -3.27 -5.12 -11.11
N GLN A 26 -3.32 -4.62 -9.87
CA GLN A 26 -4.57 -4.27 -9.21
C GLN A 26 -5.32 -3.17 -9.98
N VAL A 27 -4.63 -2.10 -10.40
CA VAL A 27 -5.24 -1.01 -11.18
C VAL A 27 -5.79 -1.53 -12.50
N TYR A 28 -5.06 -2.41 -13.18
CA TYR A 28 -5.54 -3.02 -14.41
C TYR A 28 -6.87 -3.77 -14.18
N PHE A 29 -6.94 -4.63 -13.16
CA PHE A 29 -8.19 -5.33 -12.83
C PHE A 29 -9.31 -4.39 -12.41
N ASP A 30 -9.02 -3.34 -11.61
CA ASP A 30 -10.00 -2.37 -11.17
C ASP A 30 -10.62 -1.59 -12.35
N LEU A 31 -9.84 -1.30 -13.40
CA LEU A 31 -10.29 -0.60 -14.60
C LEU A 31 -11.06 -1.51 -15.59
N GLU A 32 -10.84 -2.81 -15.54
CA GLU A 32 -11.61 -3.78 -16.32
C GLU A 32 -13.04 -3.98 -15.79
N LEU A 33 -13.28 -3.77 -14.50
CA LEU A 33 -14.59 -3.99 -13.86
C LEU A 33 -15.73 -3.17 -14.49
N PRO A 34 -15.57 -1.85 -14.78
CA PRO A 34 -16.60 -1.06 -15.46
C PRO A 34 -16.93 -1.59 -16.87
N SER A 35 -15.95 -2.14 -17.59
CA SER A 35 -16.14 -2.71 -18.92
C SER A 35 -17.05 -3.95 -18.86
N TYR A 36 -16.83 -4.84 -17.89
CA TYR A 36 -17.71 -6.00 -17.68
C TYR A 36 -19.10 -5.60 -17.23
N MET A 37 -19.21 -4.57 -16.38
CA MET A 37 -20.51 -4.02 -15.95
C MET A 37 -21.29 -3.49 -17.15
N SER A 38 -20.65 -2.73 -18.04
CA SER A 38 -21.23 -2.23 -19.28
C SER A 38 -21.68 -3.37 -20.21
N GLN A 39 -20.90 -4.44 -20.33
CA GLN A 39 -21.27 -5.63 -21.12
C GLN A 39 -22.52 -6.30 -20.56
N ILE A 40 -22.60 -6.50 -19.24
CA ILE A 40 -23.75 -7.11 -18.58
C ILE A 40 -25.00 -6.26 -18.81
N THR A 41 -24.90 -4.94 -18.64
CA THR A 41 -26.03 -4.01 -18.88
C THR A 41 -26.54 -4.12 -20.30
N ARG A 42 -25.65 -4.12 -21.29
CA ARG A 42 -26.02 -4.29 -22.70
C ARG A 42 -26.69 -5.63 -22.98
N LEU A 43 -26.20 -6.71 -22.40
CA LEU A 43 -26.80 -8.05 -22.55
C LEU A 43 -28.21 -8.10 -21.95
N VAL A 44 -28.45 -7.43 -20.83
CA VAL A 44 -29.78 -7.37 -20.19
C VAL A 44 -30.77 -6.52 -20.99
N GLU A 45 -30.30 -5.43 -21.59
CA GLU A 45 -31.14 -4.52 -22.40
C GLU A 45 -31.45 -5.08 -23.80
N THR A 46 -30.66 -6.04 -24.30
CA THR A 46 -30.85 -6.59 -25.66
C THR A 46 -31.92 -7.69 -25.66
N PRO A 47 -33.05 -7.49 -26.35
CA PRO A 47 -34.09 -8.54 -26.49
C PRO A 47 -33.53 -9.77 -27.22
N GLY A 48 -33.60 -10.92 -26.59
CA GLY A 48 -33.10 -12.18 -27.17
C GLY A 48 -31.72 -12.62 -26.68
N SER A 49 -31.07 -11.88 -25.77
CA SER A 49 -29.84 -12.35 -25.14
C SER A 49 -30.09 -13.61 -24.28
N GLN A 50 -29.17 -14.57 -24.40
CA GLN A 50 -29.30 -15.80 -23.63
C GLN A 50 -28.83 -15.57 -22.19
N MET A 51 -29.57 -16.11 -21.21
CA MET A 51 -29.19 -16.08 -19.81
C MET A 51 -27.76 -16.63 -19.58
N ARG A 52 -27.33 -17.55 -20.40
CA ARG A 52 -25.99 -18.12 -20.39
C ARG A 52 -24.89 -17.07 -20.58
N ASP A 53 -25.10 -16.11 -21.46
CA ASP A 53 -24.08 -15.07 -21.75
C ASP A 53 -23.92 -14.10 -20.57
N ILE A 54 -25.02 -13.81 -19.87
CA ILE A 54 -25.03 -13.03 -18.64
C ILE A 54 -24.25 -13.76 -17.54
N TRP A 55 -24.46 -15.07 -17.37
CA TRP A 55 -23.70 -15.87 -16.42
C TRP A 55 -22.20 -15.93 -16.73
N ILE A 56 -21.83 -16.03 -18.00
CA ILE A 56 -20.42 -16.02 -18.41
C ILE A 56 -19.78 -14.66 -18.13
N ALA A 57 -20.45 -13.55 -18.45
CA ALA A 57 -19.96 -12.21 -18.19
C ALA A 57 -19.82 -11.94 -16.66
N GLY A 58 -20.82 -12.33 -15.88
CA GLY A 58 -20.78 -12.26 -14.43
C GLY A 58 -19.65 -13.09 -13.80
N GLY A 59 -19.44 -14.32 -14.32
CA GLY A 59 -18.33 -15.17 -13.90
C GLY A 59 -16.97 -14.57 -14.19
N LYS A 60 -16.77 -13.95 -15.36
CA LYS A 60 -15.54 -13.22 -15.69
C LYS A 60 -15.33 -12.03 -14.77
N MET A 61 -16.37 -11.23 -14.52
CA MET A 61 -16.33 -10.11 -13.58
C MET A 61 -15.93 -10.55 -12.17
N LEU A 62 -16.45 -11.69 -11.70
CA LEU A 62 -16.09 -12.28 -10.41
C LEU A 62 -14.62 -12.68 -10.37
N LEU A 63 -14.09 -13.32 -11.41
CA LEU A 63 -12.68 -13.69 -11.48
C LEU A 63 -11.75 -12.47 -11.47
N VAL A 64 -12.11 -11.42 -12.20
CA VAL A 64 -11.36 -10.15 -12.23
C VAL A 64 -11.38 -9.48 -10.87
N SER A 65 -12.53 -9.44 -10.17
CA SER A 65 -12.62 -8.87 -8.82
C SER A 65 -11.82 -9.67 -7.79
N LEU A 66 -11.80 -11.00 -7.88
CA LEU A 66 -10.95 -11.84 -7.04
C LEU A 66 -9.47 -11.61 -7.33
N GLY A 67 -9.10 -11.41 -8.60
CA GLY A 67 -7.73 -11.04 -9.00
C GLY A 67 -7.31 -9.69 -8.40
N SER A 68 -8.17 -8.67 -8.46
CA SER A 68 -7.93 -7.37 -7.83
C SER A 68 -7.76 -7.50 -6.32
N LEU A 69 -8.64 -8.26 -5.65
CA LEU A 69 -8.56 -8.53 -4.22
C LEU A 69 -7.24 -9.20 -3.83
N ALA A 70 -6.82 -10.22 -4.57
CA ALA A 70 -5.55 -10.89 -4.32
C ALA A 70 -4.36 -9.93 -4.44
N CYS A 71 -4.32 -9.11 -5.51
CA CYS A 71 -3.31 -8.08 -5.68
C CYS A 71 -3.33 -7.05 -4.54
N ALA A 72 -4.51 -6.62 -4.07
CA ALA A 72 -4.65 -5.68 -2.97
C ALA A 72 -4.09 -6.25 -1.65
N VAL A 73 -4.40 -7.51 -1.34
CA VAL A 73 -3.89 -8.20 -0.13
C VAL A 73 -2.37 -8.33 -0.18
N ILE A 74 -1.81 -8.74 -1.32
CA ILE A 74 -0.37 -8.88 -1.51
C ILE A 74 0.33 -7.52 -1.36
N THR A 75 -0.20 -6.48 -2.00
CA THR A 75 0.32 -5.12 -1.88
C THR A 75 0.29 -4.62 -0.44
N GLY A 76 -0.84 -4.80 0.27
CA GLY A 76 -0.99 -4.42 1.67
C GLY A 76 0.01 -5.13 2.57
N TYR A 77 0.22 -6.43 2.36
CA TYR A 77 1.18 -7.22 3.13
C TYR A 77 2.62 -6.69 2.96
N PHE A 78 3.06 -6.46 1.71
CA PHE A 78 4.42 -5.96 1.47
C PHE A 78 4.59 -4.52 1.95
N ALA A 79 3.60 -3.64 1.76
CA ALA A 79 3.63 -2.28 2.26
C ALA A 79 3.74 -2.23 3.80
N ALA A 80 2.95 -3.05 4.50
CA ALA A 80 3.00 -3.16 5.96
C ALA A 80 4.36 -3.69 6.43
N ARG A 81 4.93 -4.67 5.75
CA ARG A 81 6.24 -5.24 6.10
C ARG A 81 7.38 -4.23 5.93
N VAL A 82 7.37 -3.47 4.84
CA VAL A 82 8.35 -2.40 4.61
C VAL A 82 8.20 -1.31 5.67
N ALA A 83 6.97 -0.88 5.98
CA ALA A 83 6.71 0.12 7.00
C ALA A 83 7.16 -0.35 8.40
N ALA A 84 6.92 -1.62 8.74
CA ALA A 84 7.37 -2.22 10.01
C ALA A 84 8.89 -2.25 10.12
N SER A 85 9.60 -2.71 9.09
CA SER A 85 11.08 -2.72 9.04
C SER A 85 11.66 -1.31 9.20
N PHE A 86 11.07 -0.34 8.53
CA PHE A 86 11.47 1.06 8.61
C PHE A 86 11.25 1.62 10.02
N GLY A 87 10.10 1.36 10.63
CA GLY A 87 9.81 1.77 12.01
C GLY A 87 10.74 1.14 13.04
N GLN A 88 11.10 -0.13 12.86
CA GLN A 88 12.08 -0.79 13.73
C GLN A 88 13.45 -0.12 13.67
N ARG A 89 13.90 0.26 12.47
CA ARG A 89 15.18 0.97 12.29
C ARG A 89 15.15 2.37 12.89
N LEU A 90 14.06 3.10 12.70
CA LEU A 90 13.90 4.43 13.32
C LEU A 90 14.00 4.34 14.83
N ARG A 91 13.28 3.40 15.45
CA ARG A 91 13.35 3.19 16.91
C ARG A 91 14.76 2.86 17.37
N SER A 92 15.49 2.01 16.64
CA SER A 92 16.87 1.68 16.96
C SER A 92 17.81 2.91 16.86
N LEU A 93 17.61 3.77 15.86
CA LEU A 93 18.39 5.00 15.69
C LEU A 93 18.08 6.03 16.77
N GLU A 94 16.80 6.20 17.12
CA GLU A 94 16.38 7.08 18.21
C GLU A 94 16.93 6.59 19.55
N PHE A 95 16.81 5.30 19.84
CA PHE A 95 17.32 4.73 21.08
C PHE A 95 18.81 4.98 21.22
N ARG A 96 19.62 4.70 20.20
CA ARG A 96 21.06 5.00 20.20
C ARG A 96 21.35 6.49 20.37
N LYS A 97 20.51 7.35 19.79
CA LYS A 97 20.67 8.80 19.93
C LYS A 97 20.37 9.27 21.36
N VAL A 98 19.29 8.78 21.94
CA VAL A 98 18.92 9.08 23.33
C VAL A 98 19.96 8.54 24.32
N GLU A 99 20.50 7.34 24.08
CA GLU A 99 21.57 6.74 24.89
C GLU A 99 22.88 7.55 24.84
N SER A 100 23.10 8.28 23.75
CA SER A 100 24.26 9.17 23.59
C SER A 100 24.09 10.53 24.29
N PHE A 101 22.93 10.84 24.88
CA PHE A 101 22.71 12.09 25.61
C PHE A 101 23.40 12.10 26.98
N GLY A 102 24.07 13.21 27.28
CA GLY A 102 24.65 13.44 28.60
C GLY A 102 23.60 13.80 29.66
N PRO A 103 23.95 13.74 30.94
CA PRO A 103 23.04 14.07 32.04
C PRO A 103 22.38 15.46 31.94
N SER A 104 23.09 16.44 31.39
CA SER A 104 22.59 17.79 31.17
C SER A 104 21.53 17.90 30.08
N GLU A 105 21.58 17.02 29.05
CA GLU A 105 20.62 16.95 27.98
C GLU A 105 19.36 16.18 28.37
N MET A 106 19.51 15.13 29.17
CA MET A 106 18.40 14.37 29.75
C MET A 106 17.51 15.24 30.67
N HIS A 107 18.07 16.20 31.38
CA HIS A 107 17.28 17.14 32.21
C HIS A 107 16.47 18.16 31.41
N ARG A 108 16.83 18.43 30.15
CA ARG A 108 16.11 19.35 29.27
C ARG A 108 14.85 18.71 28.64
N PHE A 109 14.84 17.41 28.49
CA PHE A 109 13.72 16.66 27.90
C PHE A 109 13.09 15.79 28.98
N SER A 110 11.78 15.94 29.21
CA SER A 110 11.09 14.99 30.08
C SER A 110 11.06 13.61 29.46
N THR A 111 11.37 12.56 30.21
CA THR A 111 11.36 11.16 29.77
C THR A 111 10.01 10.79 29.15
N ALA A 112 8.90 11.29 29.72
CA ALA A 112 7.56 11.07 29.18
C ALA A 112 7.39 11.66 27.76
N SER A 113 7.92 12.86 27.50
CA SER A 113 7.87 13.50 26.18
C SER A 113 8.68 12.73 25.14
N LEU A 114 9.86 12.21 25.50
CA LEU A 114 10.69 11.42 24.62
C LEU A 114 10.01 10.10 24.25
N ILE A 115 9.40 9.40 25.21
CA ILE A 115 8.68 8.15 24.98
C ILE A 115 7.46 8.38 24.10
N THR A 116 6.67 9.43 24.35
CA THR A 116 5.48 9.72 23.54
C THR A 116 5.84 10.07 22.10
N ARG A 117 6.89 10.88 21.89
CA ARG A 117 7.36 11.23 20.54
C ARG A 117 7.91 10.02 19.80
N SER A 118 8.76 9.21 20.43
CA SER A 118 9.35 8.05 19.76
C SER A 118 8.34 6.96 19.41
N THR A 119 7.24 6.82 20.16
CA THR A 119 6.19 5.85 19.85
C THR A 119 5.17 6.38 18.86
N ASN A 120 4.65 7.58 19.09
CA ASN A 120 3.56 8.13 18.27
C ASN A 120 4.04 8.61 16.91
N ASP A 121 5.15 9.34 16.85
CA ASP A 121 5.68 9.89 15.61
C ASP A 121 6.12 8.77 14.65
N ILE A 122 6.76 7.72 15.18
CA ILE A 122 7.14 6.55 14.37
C ILE A 122 5.90 5.83 13.83
N THR A 123 4.85 5.68 14.64
CA THR A 123 3.60 5.06 14.20
C THR A 123 2.92 5.89 13.09
N GLN A 124 2.91 7.21 13.22
CA GLN A 124 2.40 8.09 12.16
C GLN A 124 3.22 7.99 10.87
N ILE A 125 4.55 7.93 10.96
CA ILE A 125 5.42 7.72 9.80
C ILE A 125 5.14 6.37 9.15
N GLN A 126 4.93 5.31 9.92
CA GLN A 126 4.56 3.99 9.39
C GLN A 126 3.22 4.02 8.64
N MET A 127 2.20 4.68 9.21
CA MET A 127 0.92 4.87 8.54
C MET A 127 1.07 5.68 7.25
N PHE A 128 1.84 6.77 7.30
CA PHE A 128 2.09 7.61 6.13
C PHE A 128 2.80 6.83 5.01
N ILE A 129 3.77 5.98 5.34
CA ILE A 129 4.44 5.11 4.37
C ILE A 129 3.45 4.10 3.78
N THR A 130 2.65 3.45 4.60
CA THR A 130 1.70 2.42 4.14
C THR A 130 0.60 3.01 3.24
N MET A 131 -0.03 4.11 3.67
CA MET A 131 -1.08 4.78 2.91
C MET A 131 -0.50 5.57 1.73
N GLY A 132 0.64 6.24 1.92
CA GLY A 132 1.29 7.05 0.90
C GLY A 132 1.77 6.21 -0.28
N LEU A 133 2.33 5.03 -0.04
CA LEU A 133 2.72 4.10 -1.12
C LEU A 133 1.51 3.70 -1.97
N GLN A 134 0.39 3.39 -1.34
CA GLN A 134 -0.82 3.01 -2.07
C GLN A 134 -1.43 4.21 -2.82
N MET A 135 -1.63 5.35 -2.16
CA MET A 135 -2.28 6.52 -2.78
C MET A 135 -1.41 7.21 -3.83
N LEU A 136 -0.12 7.45 -3.54
CA LEU A 136 0.77 8.16 -4.46
C LEU A 136 1.07 7.38 -5.73
N ILE A 137 0.97 6.05 -5.68
CA ILE A 137 1.22 5.21 -6.85
C ILE A 137 -0.09 4.89 -7.58
N LYS A 138 -1.14 4.51 -6.84
CA LYS A 138 -2.42 4.11 -7.43
C LYS A 138 -3.11 5.29 -8.13
N ALA A 139 -3.14 6.47 -7.51
CA ALA A 139 -3.85 7.63 -8.05
C ALA A 139 -3.32 8.10 -9.42
N PRO A 140 -1.99 8.33 -9.64
CA PRO A 140 -1.52 8.74 -10.94
C PRO A 140 -1.68 7.67 -12.02
N ILE A 141 -1.54 6.38 -11.68
CA ILE A 141 -1.76 5.31 -12.63
C ILE A 141 -3.23 5.27 -13.07
N MET A 142 -4.15 5.38 -12.13
CA MET A 142 -5.58 5.46 -12.46
C MET A 142 -5.91 6.71 -13.29
N ALA A 143 -5.32 7.86 -12.98
CA ALA A 143 -5.56 9.10 -13.72
C ALA A 143 -5.03 9.08 -15.16
N VAL A 144 -3.95 8.34 -15.42
CA VAL A 144 -3.38 8.22 -16.78
C VAL A 144 -4.12 7.17 -17.61
N TRP A 145 -4.73 6.18 -16.97
CA TRP A 145 -5.35 5.04 -17.66
C TRP A 145 -6.87 5.16 -17.78
N ALA A 146 -7.50 6.00 -16.97
CA ALA A 146 -8.94 6.29 -17.07
C ALA A 146 -9.24 7.27 -18.19
#